data_93fac7a944a5e8dc1a6637b6344f3ad5
#
_entry.id   93fac7a944a5e8dc1a6637b6344f3ad5
#
_cell.length_a   1.000
_cell.length_b   1.000
_cell.length_c   1.000
_cell.angle_alpha   90.00
_cell.angle_beta   90.00
_cell.angle_gamma   90.00
#
_symmetry.space_group_name_H-M   'P 1'
#
loop_
_entity.id
_entity.type
_entity.pdbx_description
1 polymer ?
#
loop_
_entity_poly.entity_id
_entity_poly.type
_entity_poly.pdbx_seq_one_letter_code
_entity_poly.pdbx_strand_id
1 'polypeptide(L)'
;MIWLTGLFALVALIYASVGFGGGSTYTALLGLWGVDYTLIPVIALLCNIIVVTGGSFRFVQAGLVKWPQVIPLLVVSAPLAFIGGLVPLKQWLFLMILGSALLLSAVALIAQPDKMAPRKLSKMKLLWISGGVGLLAGFSGIGGGIFMAPVLHLIRWDNARRIAAFASLYILINSVTGLAGQIIKSGPQSLAGPTTDFWPLLIAVLVGGQFGSFLGMRLLTPRLLRTLTSLLVGYASIRLLWQGWGLM
;
A
#
# COMPACT_ATOMS: atom_id res chain seq x y z
N MET A 1 9.61 -21.60 -4.47
CA MET A 1 8.67 -20.80 -5.28
C MET A 1 7.20 -21.10 -4.96
N ILE A 2 6.71 -22.36 -4.97
CA ILE A 2 5.27 -22.70 -4.76
C ILE A 2 4.72 -22.10 -3.47
N TRP A 3 5.41 -22.25 -2.33
CA TRP A 3 4.98 -21.66 -1.06
C TRP A 3 4.91 -20.14 -1.08
N LEU A 4 5.89 -19.50 -1.70
CA LEU A 4 5.90 -18.03 -1.84
C LEU A 4 4.74 -17.57 -2.71
N THR A 5 4.46 -18.25 -3.81
CA THR A 5 3.32 -17.98 -4.70
C THR A 5 1.99 -18.10 -3.97
N GLY A 6 1.81 -19.16 -3.17
CA GLY A 6 0.61 -19.33 -2.33
C GLY A 6 0.43 -18.22 -1.29
N LEU A 7 1.54 -17.81 -0.62
CA LEU A 7 1.50 -16.69 0.33
C LEU A 7 1.16 -15.37 -0.36
N PHE A 8 1.70 -15.12 -1.55
CA PHE A 8 1.37 -13.91 -2.32
C PHE A 8 -0.10 -13.87 -2.72
N ALA A 9 -0.67 -15.00 -3.18
CA ALA A 9 -2.09 -15.09 -3.48
C ALA A 9 -2.97 -14.80 -2.25
N LEU A 10 -2.64 -15.40 -1.10
CA LEU A 10 -3.37 -15.21 0.16
C LEU A 10 -3.27 -13.75 0.63
N VAL A 11 -2.09 -13.16 0.61
CA VAL A 11 -1.87 -11.76 0.95
C VAL A 11 -2.68 -10.87 0.01
N ALA A 12 -2.62 -11.10 -1.30
CA ALA A 12 -3.40 -10.34 -2.28
C ALA A 12 -4.91 -10.41 -1.98
N LEU A 13 -5.43 -11.59 -1.69
CA LEU A 13 -6.84 -11.81 -1.36
C LEU A 13 -7.24 -11.00 -0.12
N ILE A 14 -6.48 -11.11 0.98
CA ILE A 14 -6.78 -10.43 2.23
C ILE A 14 -6.67 -8.90 2.08
N TYR A 15 -5.57 -8.41 1.50
CA TYR A 15 -5.36 -6.97 1.35
C TYR A 15 -6.33 -6.32 0.36
N ALA A 16 -6.60 -6.96 -0.77
CA ALA A 16 -7.55 -6.45 -1.75
C ALA A 16 -8.97 -6.38 -1.20
N SER A 17 -9.35 -7.26 -0.27
CA SER A 17 -10.67 -7.23 0.38
C SER A 17 -10.91 -5.95 1.19
N VAL A 18 -9.85 -5.30 1.67
CA VAL A 18 -9.90 -4.02 2.39
C VAL A 18 -9.45 -2.82 1.55
N GLY A 19 -9.23 -3.02 0.25
CA GLY A 19 -8.82 -1.96 -0.69
C GLY A 19 -7.32 -1.68 -0.74
N PHE A 20 -6.47 -2.60 -0.25
CA PHE A 20 -5.02 -2.46 -0.26
C PHE A 20 -4.35 -3.40 -1.26
N GLY A 21 -3.07 -3.09 -1.61
CA GLY A 21 -2.27 -3.88 -2.54
C GLY A 21 -1.48 -5.02 -1.90
N GLY A 22 -1.10 -4.89 -0.63
CA GLY A 22 -0.27 -5.88 0.07
C GLY A 22 1.24 -5.64 0.00
N GLY A 23 1.68 -4.52 -0.58
CA GLY A 23 3.10 -4.22 -0.85
C GLY A 23 4.02 -4.36 0.36
N SER A 24 3.59 -3.96 1.56
CA SER A 24 4.40 -4.11 2.78
C SER A 24 4.69 -5.57 3.13
N THR A 25 3.72 -6.44 2.97
CA THR A 25 3.90 -7.88 3.22
C THR A 25 4.68 -8.54 2.10
N TYR A 26 4.47 -8.14 0.83
CA TYR A 26 5.30 -8.63 -0.29
C TYR A 26 6.77 -8.27 -0.09
N THR A 27 7.06 -7.03 0.28
CA THR A 27 8.43 -6.57 0.57
C THR A 27 9.07 -7.41 1.67
N ALA A 28 8.33 -7.67 2.77
CA ALA A 28 8.81 -8.50 3.86
C ALA A 28 9.07 -9.96 3.42
N LEU A 29 8.13 -10.55 2.66
CA LEU A 29 8.27 -11.93 2.17
C LEU A 29 9.45 -12.07 1.20
N LEU A 30 9.62 -11.13 0.26
CA LEU A 30 10.75 -11.11 -0.68
C LEU A 30 12.09 -10.97 0.05
N GLY A 31 12.14 -10.08 1.05
CA GLY A 31 13.33 -9.91 1.89
C GLY A 31 13.69 -11.18 2.67
N LEU A 32 12.69 -11.88 3.25
CA LEU A 32 12.88 -13.16 3.93
C LEU A 32 13.32 -14.29 2.98
N TRP A 33 12.92 -14.19 1.72
CA TRP A 33 13.29 -15.16 0.69
C TRP A 33 14.68 -14.91 0.11
N GLY A 34 15.34 -13.83 0.52
CA GLY A 34 16.69 -13.48 0.06
C GLY A 34 16.74 -12.86 -1.33
N VAL A 35 15.64 -12.29 -1.79
CA VAL A 35 15.62 -11.56 -3.07
C VAL A 35 16.44 -10.28 -2.93
N ASP A 36 17.19 -9.94 -3.98
CA ASP A 36 17.97 -8.70 -4.03
C ASP A 36 17.11 -7.48 -3.65
N TYR A 37 17.60 -6.70 -2.68
CA TYR A 37 16.85 -5.56 -2.14
C TYR A 37 16.53 -4.50 -3.19
N THR A 38 17.29 -4.42 -4.27
CA THR A 38 17.04 -3.49 -5.38
C THR A 38 15.83 -3.90 -6.22
N LEU A 39 15.52 -5.20 -6.30
CA LEU A 39 14.37 -5.75 -7.02
C LEU A 39 13.09 -5.75 -6.17
N ILE A 40 13.23 -5.80 -4.85
CA ILE A 40 12.07 -5.88 -3.94
C ILE A 40 11.06 -4.75 -4.18
N PRO A 41 11.43 -3.46 -4.24
CA PRO A 41 10.47 -2.39 -4.51
C PRO A 41 9.78 -2.52 -5.88
N VAL A 42 10.53 -2.94 -6.90
CA VAL A 42 10.01 -3.11 -8.26
C VAL A 42 8.95 -4.21 -8.31
N ILE A 43 9.25 -5.39 -7.74
CA ILE A 43 8.30 -6.51 -7.67
C ILE A 43 7.06 -6.12 -6.85
N ALA A 44 7.25 -5.47 -5.70
CA ALA A 44 6.16 -5.06 -4.83
C ALA A 44 5.23 -4.03 -5.50
N LEU A 45 5.79 -3.05 -6.24
CA LEU A 45 5.00 -2.07 -6.99
C LEU A 45 4.24 -2.71 -8.15
N LEU A 46 4.85 -3.65 -8.89
CA LEU A 46 4.15 -4.42 -9.91
C LEU A 46 2.99 -5.22 -9.32
N CYS A 47 3.22 -5.95 -8.23
CA CYS A 47 2.17 -6.69 -7.52
C CYS A 47 1.05 -5.76 -7.06
N ASN A 48 1.38 -4.58 -6.49
CA ASN A 48 0.39 -3.60 -6.08
C ASN A 48 -0.48 -3.15 -7.26
N ILE A 49 0.14 -2.75 -8.39
CA ILE A 49 -0.59 -2.31 -9.59
C ILE A 49 -1.58 -3.40 -10.02
N ILE A 50 -1.13 -4.65 -10.11
CA ILE A 50 -1.96 -5.78 -10.53
C ILE A 50 -3.13 -5.99 -9.56
N VAL A 51 -2.86 -6.00 -8.26
CA VAL A 51 -3.88 -6.27 -7.23
C VAL A 51 -4.94 -5.18 -7.21
N VAL A 52 -4.52 -3.89 -7.18
CA VAL A 52 -5.46 -2.80 -6.95
C VAL A 52 -6.16 -2.30 -8.21
N THR A 53 -5.67 -2.63 -9.42
CA THR A 53 -6.30 -2.18 -10.67
C THR A 53 -7.75 -2.63 -10.76
N GLY A 54 -8.03 -3.91 -10.55
CA GLY A 54 -9.39 -4.44 -10.59
C GLY A 54 -10.29 -3.88 -9.48
N GLY A 55 -9.73 -3.71 -8.28
CA GLY A 55 -10.43 -3.09 -7.15
C GLY A 55 -10.75 -1.62 -7.41
N SER A 56 -9.77 -0.85 -7.88
CA SER A 56 -9.94 0.56 -8.24
C SER A 56 -11.02 0.75 -9.30
N PHE A 57 -11.01 -0.08 -10.35
CA PHE A 57 -12.03 -0.05 -11.40
C PHE A 57 -13.43 -0.30 -10.83
N ARG A 58 -13.60 -1.34 -10.01
CA ARG A 58 -14.90 -1.64 -9.36
C ARG A 58 -15.37 -0.51 -8.44
N PHE A 59 -14.46 0.09 -7.66
CA PHE A 59 -14.81 1.21 -6.79
C PHE A 59 -15.23 2.45 -7.56
N VAL A 60 -14.59 2.74 -8.70
CA VAL A 60 -14.99 3.82 -9.61
C VAL A 60 -16.36 3.55 -10.19
N GLN A 61 -16.61 2.34 -10.72
CA GLN A 61 -17.91 1.96 -11.26
C GLN A 61 -19.03 2.00 -10.21
N ALA A 62 -18.72 1.67 -8.96
CA ALA A 62 -19.67 1.73 -7.85
C ALA A 62 -19.95 3.17 -7.35
N GLY A 63 -19.37 4.22 -7.97
CA GLY A 63 -19.57 5.61 -7.57
C GLY A 63 -19.03 5.95 -6.18
N LEU A 64 -18.07 5.16 -5.68
CA LEU A 64 -17.51 5.34 -4.33
C LEU A 64 -16.41 6.40 -4.28
N VAL A 65 -15.96 6.90 -5.44
CA VAL A 65 -14.85 7.86 -5.56
C VAL A 65 -15.39 9.29 -5.67
N LYS A 66 -15.06 10.12 -4.69
CA LYS A 66 -15.36 11.56 -4.71
C LYS A 66 -14.19 12.32 -5.38
N TRP A 67 -14.19 12.41 -6.69
CA TRP A 67 -13.10 12.99 -7.49
C TRP A 67 -12.61 14.35 -6.99
N PRO A 68 -13.47 15.35 -6.63
CA PRO A 68 -13.01 16.64 -6.13
C PRO A 68 -12.19 16.57 -4.83
N GLN A 69 -12.36 15.51 -4.04
CA GLN A 69 -11.61 15.29 -2.80
C GLN A 69 -10.37 14.43 -3.04
N VAL A 70 -10.41 13.51 -4.02
CA VAL A 70 -9.36 12.54 -4.32
C VAL A 70 -8.26 13.14 -5.18
N ILE A 71 -8.62 13.87 -6.26
CA ILE A 71 -7.68 14.42 -7.23
C ILE A 71 -6.59 15.29 -6.58
N PRO A 72 -6.89 16.25 -5.68
CA PRO A 72 -5.84 17.08 -5.09
C PRO A 72 -4.79 16.26 -4.33
N LEU A 73 -5.21 15.19 -3.66
CA LEU A 73 -4.31 14.31 -2.91
C LEU A 73 -3.43 13.48 -3.86
N LEU A 74 -3.98 12.99 -4.97
CA LEU A 74 -3.24 12.24 -5.98
C LEU A 74 -2.24 13.14 -6.72
N VAL A 75 -2.63 14.35 -7.11
CA VAL A 75 -1.78 15.31 -7.83
C VAL A 75 -0.55 15.69 -7.01
N VAL A 76 -0.67 15.77 -5.68
CA VAL A 76 0.47 16.06 -4.81
C VAL A 76 1.30 14.80 -4.55
N SER A 77 0.66 13.64 -4.33
CA SER A 77 1.38 12.43 -3.97
C SER A 77 2.13 11.77 -5.13
N ALA A 78 1.56 11.79 -6.34
CA ALA A 78 2.13 11.09 -7.48
C ALA A 78 3.52 11.61 -7.91
N PRO A 79 3.75 12.93 -8.06
CA PRO A 79 5.10 13.45 -8.33
C PRO A 79 6.09 13.14 -7.21
N LEU A 80 5.64 13.20 -5.96
CA LEU A 80 6.49 12.88 -4.81
C LEU A 80 6.79 11.39 -4.70
N ALA A 81 5.86 10.51 -5.10
CA ALA A 81 6.12 9.08 -5.23
C ALA A 81 7.16 8.79 -6.34
N PHE A 82 7.09 9.50 -7.46
CA PHE A 82 8.11 9.42 -8.51
C PHE A 82 9.49 9.83 -7.96
N ILE A 83 9.58 10.99 -7.30
CA ILE A 83 10.83 11.47 -6.67
C ILE A 83 11.33 10.46 -5.64
N GLY A 84 10.43 9.92 -4.80
CA GLY A 84 10.76 8.86 -3.84
C GLY A 84 11.37 7.63 -4.52
N GLY A 85 10.82 7.22 -5.67
CA GLY A 85 11.36 6.11 -6.45
C GLY A 85 12.78 6.35 -6.99
N LEU A 86 13.14 7.61 -7.26
CA LEU A 86 14.46 8.00 -7.74
C LEU A 86 15.54 7.99 -6.64
N VAL A 87 15.17 8.24 -5.37
CA VAL A 87 16.16 8.43 -4.29
C VAL A 87 16.59 7.10 -3.69
N PRO A 88 17.89 6.80 -3.62
CA PRO A 88 18.39 5.64 -2.91
C PRO A 88 18.35 5.90 -1.39
N LEU A 89 17.62 5.07 -0.63
CA LEU A 89 17.66 5.07 0.84
C LEU A 89 18.41 3.84 1.35
N LYS A 90 19.12 4.00 2.44
CA LYS A 90 19.63 2.85 3.21
C LYS A 90 18.43 2.07 3.72
N GLN A 91 18.42 0.77 3.48
CA GLN A 91 17.30 -0.11 3.76
C GLN A 91 16.84 -0.04 5.23
N TRP A 92 17.78 -0.07 6.17
CA TRP A 92 17.46 -0.03 7.60
C TRP A 92 16.70 1.24 8.01
N LEU A 93 17.18 2.42 7.56
CA LEU A 93 16.54 3.70 7.88
C LEU A 93 15.12 3.76 7.36
N PHE A 94 14.94 3.28 6.13
CA PHE A 94 13.64 3.17 5.50
C PHE A 94 12.68 2.29 6.30
N LEU A 95 13.09 1.07 6.66
CA LEU A 95 12.27 0.11 7.41
C LEU A 95 11.89 0.63 8.80
N MET A 96 12.80 1.35 9.46
CA MET A 96 12.53 1.95 10.78
C MET A 96 11.50 3.08 10.71
N ILE A 97 11.65 4.02 9.77
CA ILE A 97 10.69 5.11 9.59
C ILE A 97 9.31 4.53 9.24
N LEU A 98 9.30 3.60 8.33
CA LEU A 98 8.09 2.97 7.83
C LEU A 98 7.37 2.17 8.90
N GLY A 99 8.08 1.27 9.56
CA GLY A 99 7.53 0.44 10.62
C GLY A 99 6.98 1.27 11.78
N SER A 100 7.68 2.33 12.18
CA SER A 100 7.22 3.23 13.24
C SER A 100 5.92 3.96 12.85
N ALA A 101 5.84 4.49 11.63
CA ALA A 101 4.64 5.16 11.13
C ALA A 101 3.44 4.22 11.05
N LEU A 102 3.66 2.98 10.58
CA LEU A 102 2.62 1.95 10.52
C LEU A 102 2.16 1.52 11.90
N LEU A 103 3.09 1.31 12.85
CA LEU A 103 2.75 0.91 14.21
C LEU A 103 1.86 1.97 14.87
N LEU A 104 2.27 3.23 14.76
CA LEU A 104 1.47 4.35 15.27
C LEU A 104 0.08 4.38 14.63
N SER A 105 -0.01 4.15 13.32
CA SER A 105 -1.28 4.11 12.60
C SER A 105 -2.17 2.93 13.01
N ALA A 106 -1.58 1.74 13.22
CA ALA A 106 -2.32 0.55 13.67
C ALA A 106 -2.89 0.74 15.08
N VAL A 107 -2.06 1.25 16.00
CA VAL A 107 -2.49 1.58 17.37
C VAL A 107 -3.62 2.62 17.36
N ALA A 108 -3.48 3.66 16.55
CA ALA A 108 -4.48 4.71 16.44
C ALA A 108 -5.81 4.19 15.85
N LEU A 109 -5.78 3.24 14.90
CA LEU A 109 -6.99 2.60 14.36
C LEU A 109 -7.70 1.74 15.40
N ILE A 110 -6.96 0.95 16.18
CA ILE A 110 -7.53 0.10 17.24
C ILE A 110 -8.11 0.95 18.36
N ALA A 111 -7.38 2.00 18.75
CA ALA A 111 -7.78 2.89 19.85
C ALA A 111 -8.94 3.82 19.51
N GLN A 112 -9.43 3.85 18.25
CA GLN A 112 -10.47 4.76 17.81
C GLN A 112 -11.84 4.38 18.38
N PRO A 113 -12.41 5.12 19.36
CA PRO A 113 -13.76 4.90 19.84
C PRO A 113 -14.77 5.23 18.73
N ASP A 114 -15.83 4.45 18.61
CA ASP A 114 -16.91 4.68 17.62
C ASP A 114 -17.61 6.06 17.80
N LYS A 115 -17.41 6.73 18.94
CA LYS A 115 -18.08 7.97 19.35
C LYS A 115 -17.22 9.24 19.29
N MET A 116 -15.96 9.19 18.85
CA MET A 116 -15.16 10.43 18.76
C MET A 116 -15.70 11.37 17.67
N ALA A 117 -15.78 12.66 17.98
CA ALA A 117 -16.11 13.69 17.01
C ALA A 117 -15.09 13.74 15.87
N PRO A 118 -15.50 13.93 14.61
CA PRO A 118 -14.58 13.98 13.48
C PRO A 118 -13.60 15.16 13.67
N ARG A 119 -12.31 14.88 13.69
CA ARG A 119 -11.28 15.92 13.65
C ARG A 119 -11.18 16.45 12.23
N LYS A 120 -11.60 17.69 12.01
CA LYS A 120 -11.39 18.36 10.73
C LYS A 120 -9.91 18.75 10.59
N LEU A 121 -9.16 18.03 9.79
CA LEU A 121 -7.87 18.52 9.31
C LEU A 121 -8.09 19.58 8.23
N SER A 122 -7.26 20.64 8.24
CA SER A 122 -7.29 21.60 7.13
C SER A 122 -6.86 20.90 5.84
N LYS A 123 -7.42 21.33 4.71
CA LYS A 123 -7.07 20.77 3.38
C LYS A 123 -5.56 20.80 3.14
N MET A 124 -4.89 21.88 3.56
CA MET A 124 -3.44 22.03 3.40
C MET A 124 -2.65 20.98 4.18
N LYS A 125 -3.02 20.71 5.44
CA LYS A 125 -2.37 19.64 6.25
C LYS A 125 -2.53 18.27 5.60
N LEU A 126 -3.72 17.99 5.06
CA LEU A 126 -3.99 16.72 4.38
C LEU A 126 -3.17 16.57 3.10
N LEU A 127 -2.96 17.66 2.34
CA LEU A 127 -2.09 17.67 1.15
C LEU A 127 -0.62 17.39 1.53
N TRP A 128 -0.09 18.03 2.59
CA TRP A 128 1.25 17.76 3.08
C TRP A 128 1.45 16.30 3.52
N ILE A 129 0.46 15.74 4.24
CA ILE A 129 0.48 14.33 4.64
C ILE A 129 0.45 13.45 3.40
N SER A 130 -0.43 13.74 2.43
CA SER A 130 -0.52 12.98 1.19
C SER A 130 0.79 13.00 0.41
N GLY A 131 1.43 14.17 0.31
CA GLY A 131 2.73 14.30 -0.34
C GLY A 131 3.84 13.50 0.36
N GLY A 132 3.94 13.64 1.67
CA GLY A 132 4.91 12.87 2.47
C GLY A 132 4.71 11.36 2.37
N VAL A 133 3.45 10.92 2.40
CA VAL A 133 3.10 9.50 2.18
C VAL A 133 3.42 9.06 0.75
N GLY A 134 3.18 9.91 -0.25
CA GLY A 134 3.57 9.65 -1.64
C GLY A 134 5.08 9.44 -1.77
N LEU A 135 5.88 10.33 -1.20
CA LEU A 135 7.34 10.21 -1.17
C LEU A 135 7.78 8.89 -0.54
N LEU A 136 7.23 8.55 0.63
CA LEU A 136 7.50 7.29 1.31
C LEU A 136 7.07 6.08 0.46
N ALA A 137 5.95 6.17 -0.24
CA ALA A 137 5.45 5.12 -1.13
C ALA A 137 6.42 4.79 -2.26
N GLY A 138 6.99 5.83 -2.88
CA GLY A 138 7.98 5.67 -3.94
C GLY A 138 9.29 5.08 -3.44
N PHE A 139 9.79 5.51 -2.29
CA PHE A 139 10.98 4.91 -1.66
C PHE A 139 10.80 3.41 -1.41
N SER A 140 9.65 3.05 -0.86
CA SER A 140 9.41 1.72 -0.27
C SER A 140 8.95 0.67 -1.23
N GLY A 141 8.37 1.07 -2.31
CA GLY A 141 7.63 0.15 -3.14
C GLY A 141 6.27 -0.30 -2.57
N ILE A 142 5.75 0.37 -1.52
CA ILE A 142 4.51 -0.07 -0.83
C ILE A 142 3.25 0.56 -1.40
N GLY A 143 3.37 1.61 -2.24
CA GLY A 143 2.23 2.25 -2.88
C GLY A 143 1.45 3.24 -2.00
N GLY A 144 1.76 3.38 -0.72
CA GLY A 144 1.32 4.46 0.19
C GLY A 144 -0.09 4.37 0.77
N GLY A 145 -1.02 3.60 0.19
CA GLY A 145 -2.40 3.55 0.67
C GLY A 145 -2.56 3.01 2.08
N ILE A 146 -1.68 2.08 2.47
CA ILE A 146 -1.64 1.51 3.82
C ILE A 146 -1.32 2.57 4.89
N PHE A 147 -0.68 3.68 4.52
CA PHE A 147 -0.41 4.81 5.42
C PHE A 147 -1.56 5.81 5.41
N MET A 148 -2.06 6.10 4.21
CA MET A 148 -3.05 7.15 4.03
C MET A 148 -4.41 6.73 4.59
N ALA A 149 -4.82 5.46 4.44
CA ALA A 149 -6.10 4.99 4.93
C ALA A 149 -6.27 5.12 6.46
N PRO A 150 -5.30 4.73 7.33
CA PRO A 150 -5.39 5.00 8.75
C PRO A 150 -5.56 6.48 9.09
N VAL A 151 -4.81 7.36 8.42
CA VAL A 151 -4.95 8.81 8.62
C VAL A 151 -6.37 9.26 8.29
N LEU A 152 -6.93 8.82 7.16
CA LEU A 152 -8.30 9.16 6.76
C LEU A 152 -9.35 8.58 7.71
N HIS A 153 -9.13 7.38 8.25
CA HIS A 153 -9.99 6.81 9.29
C HIS A 153 -9.96 7.63 10.58
N LEU A 154 -8.77 8.05 11.03
CA LEU A 154 -8.59 8.86 12.25
C LEU A 154 -9.30 10.20 12.17
N ILE A 155 -9.26 10.86 11.02
CA ILE A 155 -9.95 12.14 10.81
C ILE A 155 -11.42 11.96 10.41
N ARG A 156 -11.89 10.72 10.28
CA ARG A 156 -13.25 10.40 9.80
C ARG A 156 -13.59 11.14 8.50
N TRP A 157 -12.64 11.08 7.56
CA TRP A 157 -12.74 11.76 6.27
C TRP A 157 -13.99 11.35 5.47
N ASP A 158 -14.30 10.05 5.48
CA ASP A 158 -15.51 9.47 4.88
C ASP A 158 -15.79 8.08 5.51
N ASN A 159 -16.79 7.36 5.01
CA ASN A 159 -17.06 5.99 5.43
C ASN A 159 -15.96 5.02 4.97
N ALA A 160 -15.87 3.86 5.62
CA ALA A 160 -14.80 2.88 5.41
C ALA A 160 -14.69 2.40 3.94
N ARG A 161 -15.84 2.26 3.23
CA ARG A 161 -15.85 1.84 1.82
C ARG A 161 -15.24 2.90 0.89
N ARG A 162 -15.52 4.18 1.12
CA ARG A 162 -14.93 5.27 0.34
C ARG A 162 -13.46 5.48 0.66
N ILE A 163 -13.05 5.25 1.91
CA ILE A 163 -11.63 5.26 2.29
C ILE A 163 -10.90 4.11 1.59
N ALA A 164 -11.50 2.91 1.53
CA ALA A 164 -10.93 1.78 0.79
C ALA A 164 -10.82 2.08 -0.72
N ALA A 165 -11.84 2.70 -1.31
CA ALA A 165 -11.82 3.13 -2.71
C ALA A 165 -10.72 4.16 -2.99
N PHE A 166 -10.57 5.16 -2.10
CA PHE A 166 -9.47 6.12 -2.17
C PHE A 166 -8.11 5.43 -2.03
N ALA A 167 -7.94 4.56 -1.03
CA ALA A 167 -6.68 3.86 -0.79
C ALA A 167 -6.26 3.01 -1.98
N SER A 168 -7.20 2.31 -2.62
CA SER A 168 -6.95 1.52 -3.83
C SER A 168 -6.41 2.38 -4.98
N LEU A 169 -7.06 3.52 -5.28
CA LEU A 169 -6.60 4.46 -6.29
C LEU A 169 -5.26 5.12 -5.92
N TYR A 170 -5.09 5.45 -4.66
CA TYR A 170 -3.87 6.06 -4.13
C TYR A 170 -2.68 5.12 -4.30
N ILE A 171 -2.86 3.82 -3.98
CA ILE A 171 -1.85 2.78 -4.21
C ILE A 171 -1.57 2.66 -5.70
N LEU A 172 -2.60 2.61 -6.55
CA LEU A 172 -2.45 2.45 -7.99
C LEU A 172 -1.57 3.56 -8.58
N ILE A 173 -1.95 4.80 -8.36
CA ILE A 173 -1.25 5.95 -8.93
C ILE A 173 0.18 6.06 -8.39
N ASN A 174 0.37 5.97 -7.07
CA ASN A 174 1.69 6.06 -6.47
C ASN A 174 2.57 4.84 -6.82
N SER A 175 1.99 3.65 -7.05
CA SER A 175 2.76 2.49 -7.50
C SER A 175 3.23 2.66 -8.95
N VAL A 176 2.39 3.20 -9.84
CA VAL A 176 2.78 3.48 -11.22
C VAL A 176 3.88 4.54 -11.26
N THR A 177 3.71 5.66 -10.56
CA THR A 177 4.69 6.75 -10.56
C THR A 177 5.97 6.37 -9.82
N GLY A 178 5.86 5.67 -8.69
CA GLY A 178 7.01 5.16 -7.94
C GLY A 178 7.81 4.12 -8.75
N LEU A 179 7.12 3.22 -9.46
CA LEU A 179 7.74 2.25 -10.36
C LEU A 179 8.50 2.95 -11.49
N ALA A 180 7.93 3.99 -12.09
CA ALA A 180 8.61 4.78 -13.08
C ALA A 180 9.91 5.38 -12.53
N GLY A 181 9.89 5.92 -11.29
CA GLY A 181 11.09 6.41 -10.60
C GLY A 181 12.13 5.31 -10.37
N GLN A 182 11.68 4.13 -9.90
CA GLN A 182 12.57 2.97 -9.69
C GLN A 182 13.25 2.50 -10.99
N ILE A 183 12.49 2.44 -12.09
CA ILE A 183 13.01 2.04 -13.41
C ILE A 183 14.06 3.04 -13.91
N ILE A 184 13.82 4.33 -13.77
CA ILE A 184 14.78 5.36 -14.17
C ILE A 184 16.05 5.27 -13.32
N LYS A 185 15.92 5.03 -12.01
CA LYS A 185 17.06 4.86 -11.09
C LYS A 185 17.90 3.62 -11.40
N SER A 186 17.26 2.49 -11.63
CA SER A 186 17.92 1.17 -11.72
C SER A 186 18.12 0.67 -13.16
N GLY A 187 17.58 1.40 -14.13
CA GLY A 187 17.58 1.03 -15.56
C GLY A 187 16.45 0.06 -15.94
N PRO A 188 16.14 -0.07 -17.24
CA PRO A 188 15.08 -0.96 -17.74
C PRO A 188 15.30 -2.44 -17.39
N GLN A 189 16.56 -2.85 -17.19
CA GLN A 189 16.91 -4.22 -16.80
C GLN A 189 16.30 -4.62 -15.45
N SER A 190 15.94 -3.65 -14.59
CA SER A 190 15.25 -3.91 -13.31
C SER A 190 13.88 -4.56 -13.47
N LEU A 191 13.30 -4.53 -14.66
CA LEU A 191 12.06 -5.26 -14.99
C LEU A 191 12.29 -6.70 -15.46
N ALA A 192 13.48 -7.03 -15.96
CA ALA A 192 13.74 -8.35 -16.52
C ALA A 192 13.58 -9.44 -15.46
N GLY A 193 14.27 -9.33 -14.31
CA GLY A 193 14.15 -10.30 -13.22
C GLY A 193 12.71 -10.50 -12.72
N PRO A 194 11.96 -9.42 -12.40
CA PRO A 194 10.56 -9.54 -12.01
C PRO A 194 9.67 -10.24 -13.03
N THR A 195 9.90 -10.03 -14.32
CA THR A 195 9.06 -10.62 -15.38
C THR A 195 9.47 -12.04 -15.78
N THR A 196 10.75 -12.42 -15.65
CA THR A 196 11.22 -13.76 -16.01
C THR A 196 11.20 -14.74 -14.85
N ASP A 197 11.65 -14.33 -13.67
CA ASP A 197 11.86 -15.23 -12.54
C ASP A 197 10.68 -15.26 -11.55
N PHE A 198 9.95 -14.12 -11.46
CA PHE A 198 8.87 -13.91 -10.49
C PHE A 198 7.47 -13.82 -11.12
N TRP A 199 7.29 -14.14 -12.41
CA TRP A 199 5.98 -14.14 -13.05
C TRP A 199 4.90 -14.97 -12.33
N PRO A 200 5.23 -16.12 -11.64
CA PRO A 200 4.19 -16.85 -10.91
C PRO A 200 3.59 -16.02 -9.78
N LEU A 201 4.38 -15.13 -9.16
CA LEU A 201 3.88 -14.21 -8.13
C LEU A 201 2.89 -13.20 -8.72
N LEU A 202 3.17 -12.68 -9.92
CA LEU A 202 2.29 -11.72 -10.60
C LEU A 202 0.92 -12.34 -10.93
N ILE A 203 0.90 -13.60 -11.39
CA ILE A 203 -0.37 -14.33 -11.60
C ILE A 203 -1.08 -14.60 -10.27
N ALA A 204 -0.34 -15.05 -9.26
CA ALA A 204 -0.90 -15.33 -7.94
C ALA A 204 -1.59 -14.11 -7.34
N VAL A 205 -0.95 -12.93 -7.40
CA VAL A 205 -1.54 -11.70 -6.89
C VAL A 205 -2.68 -11.19 -7.77
N LEU A 206 -2.67 -11.44 -9.07
CA LEU A 206 -3.79 -11.16 -9.96
C LEU A 206 -5.03 -11.94 -9.52
N VAL A 207 -4.91 -13.25 -9.38
CA VAL A 207 -6.00 -14.12 -8.96
C VAL A 207 -6.47 -13.74 -7.55
N GLY A 208 -5.58 -13.73 -6.56
CA GLY A 208 -5.90 -13.38 -5.19
C GLY A 208 -6.52 -11.98 -5.05
N GLY A 209 -5.96 -11.00 -5.75
CA GLY A 209 -6.43 -9.62 -5.74
C GLY A 209 -7.84 -9.45 -6.33
N GLN A 210 -8.13 -10.11 -7.46
CA GLN A 210 -9.47 -10.05 -8.07
C GLN A 210 -10.53 -10.69 -7.17
N PHE A 211 -10.24 -11.88 -6.62
CA PHE A 211 -11.14 -12.54 -5.67
C PHE A 211 -11.30 -11.71 -4.39
N GLY A 212 -10.22 -11.20 -3.82
CA GLY A 212 -10.25 -10.39 -2.62
C GLY A 212 -11.06 -9.11 -2.77
N SER A 213 -10.85 -8.37 -3.84
CA SER A 213 -11.60 -7.12 -4.08
C SER A 213 -13.09 -7.36 -4.36
N PHE A 214 -13.44 -8.47 -5.01
CA PHE A 214 -14.83 -8.88 -5.20
C PHE A 214 -15.50 -9.23 -3.87
N LEU A 215 -14.80 -9.99 -3.02
CA LEU A 215 -15.27 -10.39 -1.70
C LEU A 215 -15.49 -9.18 -0.79
N GLY A 216 -14.52 -8.25 -0.75
CA GLY A 216 -14.56 -7.04 0.07
C GLY A 216 -15.74 -6.12 -0.26
N MET A 217 -16.07 -5.96 -1.54
CA MET A 217 -17.20 -5.14 -1.96
C MET A 217 -18.56 -5.71 -1.54
N ARG A 218 -18.70 -7.02 -1.48
CA ARG A 218 -20.01 -7.68 -1.28
C ARG A 218 -20.26 -8.13 0.16
N LEU A 219 -19.23 -8.60 0.86
CA LEU A 219 -19.41 -9.37 2.11
C LEU A 219 -18.87 -8.67 3.35
N LEU A 220 -17.97 -7.69 3.24
CA LEU A 220 -17.29 -7.12 4.40
C LEU A 220 -18.06 -5.94 5.00
N THR A 221 -18.27 -6.00 6.31
CA THR A 221 -18.83 -4.88 7.09
C THR A 221 -17.75 -3.83 7.38
N PRO A 222 -18.13 -2.54 7.61
CA PRO A 222 -17.17 -1.49 7.94
C PRO A 222 -16.29 -1.79 9.18
N ARG A 223 -16.85 -2.49 10.17
CA ARG A 223 -16.10 -2.90 11.37
C ARG A 223 -15.04 -3.95 11.02
N LEU A 224 -15.42 -4.96 10.25
CA LEU A 224 -14.51 -6.02 9.83
C LEU A 224 -13.38 -5.46 8.95
N LEU A 225 -13.69 -4.54 8.02
CA LEU A 225 -12.69 -3.83 7.21
C LEU A 225 -11.68 -3.09 8.09
N ARG A 226 -12.15 -2.34 9.09
CA ARG A 226 -11.27 -1.61 10.03
C ARG A 226 -10.38 -2.56 10.83
N THR A 227 -10.96 -3.64 11.37
CA THR A 227 -10.22 -4.64 12.18
C THR A 227 -9.18 -5.35 11.33
N LEU A 228 -9.53 -5.84 10.13
CA LEU A 228 -8.58 -6.47 9.23
C LEU A 228 -7.44 -5.51 8.85
N THR A 229 -7.78 -4.25 8.53
CA THR A 229 -6.78 -3.22 8.23
C THR A 229 -5.82 -3.00 9.39
N SER A 230 -6.33 -2.84 10.63
CA SER A 230 -5.48 -2.61 11.81
C SER A 230 -4.58 -3.80 12.12
N LEU A 231 -5.07 -5.02 12.01
CA LEU A 231 -4.28 -6.25 12.21
C LEU A 231 -3.18 -6.38 11.15
N LEU A 232 -3.52 -6.17 9.87
CA LEU A 232 -2.54 -6.25 8.77
C LEU A 232 -1.47 -5.16 8.88
N VAL A 233 -1.87 -3.92 9.18
CA VAL A 233 -0.95 -2.80 9.38
C VAL A 233 -0.07 -3.04 10.62
N GLY A 234 -0.64 -3.54 11.71
CA GLY A 234 0.09 -3.90 12.93
C GLY A 234 1.11 -5.01 12.68
N TYR A 235 0.72 -6.09 12.02
CA TYR A 235 1.63 -7.16 11.64
C TYR A 235 2.77 -6.64 10.74
N ALA A 236 2.44 -5.87 9.70
CA ALA A 236 3.43 -5.31 8.80
C ALA A 236 4.42 -4.40 9.54
N SER A 237 3.94 -3.56 10.48
CA SER A 237 4.79 -2.66 11.26
C SER A 237 5.82 -3.43 12.11
N ILE A 238 5.38 -4.45 12.85
CA ILE A 238 6.27 -5.25 13.70
C ILE A 238 7.34 -5.93 12.83
N ARG A 239 6.95 -6.50 11.71
CA ARG A 239 7.88 -7.17 10.78
C ARG A 239 8.93 -6.23 10.22
N LEU A 240 8.52 -5.03 9.79
CA LEU A 240 9.43 -4.02 9.22
C LEU A 240 10.40 -3.48 10.28
N LEU A 241 9.93 -3.23 11.50
CA LEU A 241 10.79 -2.82 12.62
C LEU A 241 11.81 -3.89 12.97
N TRP A 242 11.37 -5.15 13.06
CA TRP A 242 12.26 -6.28 13.32
C TRP A 242 13.34 -6.41 12.25
N GLN A 243 12.94 -6.34 10.98
CA GLN A 243 13.85 -6.41 9.86
C GLN A 243 14.81 -5.21 9.83
N GLY A 244 14.33 -4.00 10.11
CA GLY A 244 15.16 -2.78 10.18
C GLY A 244 16.18 -2.83 11.30
N TRP A 245 15.81 -3.37 12.46
CA TRP A 245 16.71 -3.56 13.59
C TRP A 245 17.86 -4.54 13.28
N GLY A 246 17.54 -5.64 12.59
CA GLY A 246 18.55 -6.65 12.19
C GLY A 246 19.53 -6.18 11.12
N LEU A 247 19.32 -4.99 10.52
CA LEU A 247 20.18 -4.40 9.49
C LEU A 247 21.02 -3.21 10.02
N MET A 248 20.87 -2.82 11.29
CA MET A 248 21.72 -1.82 11.97
C MET A 248 23.04 -2.43 12.36
#